data_dc3fc848454eb68051c9db3a2d33d813
#
_entry.id   dc3fc848454eb68051c9db3a2d33d813
#
_cell.length_a   1.000
_cell.length_b   1.000
_cell.length_c   1.000
_cell.angle_alpha   90.00
_cell.angle_beta   90.00
_cell.angle_gamma   90.00
#
_symmetry.space_group_name_H-M   'P 1'
#
loop_
_entity.id
_entity.type
_entity.pdbx_description
1 polymer ?
#
loop_
_entity_poly.entity_id
_entity_poly.type
_entity_poly.pdbx_seq_one_letter_code
_entity_poly.pdbx_strand_id
1 'polypeptide(L)'
;MLLLTNDDVERVLTMADCVDVLRRFFEEEGKGQVLTRQRTESWLPHLTTDTFYQCKTMEGGVPYIGKYVIRIDSNVTRKRQQGQSSRVEHVPFGNGSWMGTLLVFSTETGELLGWMPDGYLQRTRVGALYALAADYLARPDAEEVGLLGSGWQAGGQILGLRCVRTIKKVRVFSSNTDRCSRFAEELQASLGIEVRPVATARDAVANADIVALATNANEKVMESSWVEPGQHLSSVRFLELDPRAYEDCDRVVVNRVEPWIQNHYLGELCPQDIKDAKLPPAPPGAIEAREFFRQRIKRTGAREKTLFPNEASNYQLGGQFAAVAGFVLDRAREKGLGRDLPVEWFAQTLLP
;
A
#
# COMPACT_ATOMS: atom_id res chain seq x y z
N MET A 1 0.24 6.94 27.59
CA MET A 1 0.13 6.89 26.12
C MET A 1 1.50 7.14 25.52
N LEU A 2 1.93 6.35 24.51
CA LEU A 2 3.25 6.49 23.88
C LEU A 2 3.15 7.29 22.57
N LEU A 3 3.91 8.36 22.43
CA LEU A 3 4.07 9.13 21.19
C LEU A 3 5.35 8.68 20.47
N LEU A 4 5.23 8.29 19.20
CA LEU A 4 6.35 7.87 18.36
C LEU A 4 6.57 8.84 17.19
N THR A 5 7.81 8.97 16.75
CA THR A 5 8.21 9.63 15.50
C THR A 5 8.36 8.61 14.36
N ASN A 6 8.54 9.07 13.11
CA ASN A 6 8.88 8.17 12.00
C ASN A 6 10.19 7.41 12.24
N ASP A 7 11.18 8.07 12.85
CA ASP A 7 12.48 7.46 13.18
C ASP A 7 12.32 6.34 14.22
N ASP A 8 11.44 6.54 15.21
CA ASP A 8 11.16 5.48 16.19
C ASP A 8 10.48 4.28 15.51
N VAL A 9 9.53 4.53 14.61
CA VAL A 9 8.87 3.47 13.83
C VAL A 9 9.88 2.72 12.96
N GLU A 10 10.80 3.42 12.29
CA GLU A 10 11.84 2.81 11.45
C GLU A 10 12.79 1.90 12.24
N ARG A 11 13.13 2.28 13.48
CA ARG A 11 14.01 1.49 14.36
C ARG A 11 13.39 0.16 14.83
N VAL A 12 12.08 0.03 14.78
CA VAL A 12 11.39 -1.16 15.32
C VAL A 12 10.67 -1.99 14.27
N LEU A 13 10.43 -1.45 13.07
CA LEU A 13 9.71 -2.12 12.02
C LEU A 13 10.63 -2.46 10.84
N THR A 14 11.06 -3.70 10.73
CA THR A 14 11.73 -4.17 9.53
C THR A 14 10.71 -4.63 8.47
N MET A 15 11.13 -4.71 7.21
CA MET A 15 10.29 -5.24 6.14
C MET A 15 9.90 -6.71 6.41
N ALA A 16 10.84 -7.51 6.90
CA ALA A 16 10.60 -8.92 7.24
C ALA A 16 9.56 -9.06 8.36
N ASP A 17 9.71 -8.31 9.45
CA ASP A 17 8.71 -8.28 10.53
C ASP A 17 7.32 -7.94 9.99
N CYS A 18 7.24 -6.95 9.08
CA CYS A 18 5.98 -6.53 8.51
C CYS A 18 5.34 -7.61 7.63
N VAL A 19 6.13 -8.37 6.86
CA VAL A 19 5.65 -9.53 6.09
C VAL A 19 5.05 -10.59 7.03
N ASP A 20 5.70 -10.89 8.15
CA ASP A 20 5.23 -11.89 9.11
C ASP A 20 3.98 -11.41 9.86
N VAL A 21 3.93 -10.15 10.23
CA VAL A 21 2.73 -9.53 10.83
C VAL A 21 1.53 -9.61 9.88
N LEU A 22 1.72 -9.30 8.59
CA LEU A 22 0.64 -9.39 7.61
C LEU A 22 0.26 -10.84 7.31
N ARG A 23 1.19 -11.78 7.32
CA ARG A 23 0.89 -13.22 7.18
C ARG A 23 -0.05 -13.68 8.29
N ARG A 24 0.27 -13.35 9.55
CA ARG A 24 -0.61 -13.63 10.69
C ARG A 24 -1.95 -12.91 10.58
N PHE A 25 -1.94 -11.65 10.19
CA PHE A 25 -3.16 -10.88 9.98
C PHE A 25 -4.14 -11.61 9.03
N PHE A 26 -3.68 -12.05 7.86
CA PHE A 26 -4.53 -12.74 6.88
C PHE A 26 -4.98 -14.13 7.35
N GLU A 27 -4.16 -14.84 8.12
CA GLU A 27 -4.55 -16.10 8.76
C GLU A 27 -5.73 -15.89 9.74
N GLU A 28 -5.67 -14.84 10.56
CA GLU A 28 -6.73 -14.50 11.52
C GLU A 28 -7.96 -13.89 10.83
N GLU A 29 -7.76 -13.07 9.80
CA GLU A 29 -8.86 -12.53 8.99
C GLU A 29 -9.63 -13.64 8.27
N GLY A 30 -8.93 -14.63 7.72
CA GLY A 30 -9.55 -15.80 7.09
C GLY A 30 -10.38 -16.67 8.06
N LYS A 31 -10.11 -16.57 9.37
CA LYS A 31 -10.92 -17.19 10.43
C LYS A 31 -12.08 -16.30 10.92
N GLY A 32 -12.21 -15.08 10.39
CA GLY A 32 -13.18 -14.11 10.85
C GLY A 32 -12.83 -13.46 12.21
N GLN A 33 -11.55 -13.51 12.62
CA GLN A 33 -11.05 -13.02 13.91
C GLN A 33 -10.46 -11.60 13.83
N VAL A 34 -10.78 -10.85 12.79
CA VAL A 34 -10.32 -9.48 12.56
C VAL A 34 -11.48 -8.61 12.15
N LEU A 35 -11.55 -7.42 12.69
CA LEU A 35 -12.46 -6.38 12.23
C LEU A 35 -11.71 -5.43 11.31
N THR A 36 -12.25 -5.18 10.13
CA THR A 36 -11.78 -4.12 9.25
C THR A 36 -12.97 -3.34 8.72
N ARG A 37 -12.91 -2.01 8.84
CA ARG A 37 -13.94 -1.14 8.30
C ARG A 37 -13.53 -0.65 6.93
N GLN A 38 -14.53 -0.32 6.16
CA GLN A 38 -14.35 0.26 4.86
C GLN A 38 -13.67 1.62 4.96
N ARG A 39 -12.77 1.91 4.02
CA ARG A 39 -12.15 3.22 3.86
C ARG A 39 -13.22 4.27 3.57
N THR A 40 -13.17 5.37 4.28
CA THR A 40 -14.00 6.55 4.06
C THR A 40 -13.14 7.69 3.56
N GLU A 41 -13.60 8.41 2.54
CA GLU A 41 -12.94 9.61 2.03
C GLU A 41 -13.92 10.78 2.06
N SER A 42 -13.44 11.93 2.55
CA SER A 42 -14.16 13.21 2.54
C SER A 42 -13.40 14.22 1.68
N TRP A 43 -14.14 14.93 0.84
CA TRP A 43 -13.59 15.90 -0.08
C TRP A 43 -14.23 17.28 0.14
N LEU A 44 -13.40 18.30 0.40
CA LEU A 44 -13.82 19.67 0.59
C LEU A 44 -13.07 20.58 -0.39
N PRO A 45 -13.76 21.43 -1.17
CA PRO A 45 -13.09 22.40 -2.02
C PRO A 45 -12.44 23.48 -1.18
N HIS A 46 -11.29 23.96 -1.60
CA HIS A 46 -10.68 25.15 -1.01
C HIS A 46 -11.36 26.40 -1.57
N LEU A 47 -11.68 27.37 -0.72
CA LEU A 47 -12.49 28.51 -1.10
C LEU A 47 -11.78 29.52 -2.03
N THR A 48 -10.44 29.52 -2.04
CA THR A 48 -9.63 30.55 -2.73
C THR A 48 -8.62 29.99 -3.73
N THR A 49 -8.53 28.68 -3.88
CA THR A 49 -7.55 28.01 -4.75
C THR A 49 -8.20 26.86 -5.52
N ASP A 50 -7.50 26.34 -6.52
CA ASP A 50 -7.84 25.15 -7.31
C ASP A 50 -7.50 23.83 -6.59
N THR A 51 -7.44 23.85 -5.26
CA THR A 51 -7.10 22.69 -4.44
C THR A 51 -8.32 22.14 -3.70
N PHE A 52 -8.18 20.89 -3.23
CA PHE A 52 -9.17 20.19 -2.43
C PHE A 52 -8.51 19.66 -1.16
N TYR A 53 -9.20 19.81 -0.06
CA TYR A 53 -8.86 19.06 1.14
C TYR A 53 -9.44 17.65 1.03
N GLN A 54 -8.62 16.66 1.32
CA GLN A 54 -9.00 15.25 1.36
C GLN A 54 -8.66 14.67 2.71
N CYS A 55 -9.64 14.10 3.38
CA CYS A 55 -9.43 13.30 4.58
C CYS A 55 -9.84 11.84 4.30
N LYS A 56 -8.94 10.91 4.59
CA LYS A 56 -9.21 9.48 4.50
C LYS A 56 -9.12 8.87 5.88
N THR A 57 -10.10 8.06 6.25
CA THR A 57 -10.03 7.26 7.46
C THR A 57 -10.07 5.78 7.13
N MET A 58 -9.28 5.01 7.86
CA MET A 58 -9.20 3.56 7.77
C MET A 58 -9.04 3.02 9.18
N GLU A 59 -9.93 2.12 9.57
CA GLU A 59 -9.94 1.62 10.94
C GLU A 59 -10.16 0.12 11.00
N GLY A 60 -9.62 -0.50 12.03
CA GLY A 60 -9.78 -1.92 12.25
C GLY A 60 -9.29 -2.38 13.61
N GLY A 61 -9.71 -3.56 14.01
CA GLY A 61 -9.37 -4.18 15.27
C GLY A 61 -8.77 -5.56 15.07
N VAL A 62 -7.77 -5.87 15.86
CA VAL A 62 -7.06 -7.16 15.87
C VAL A 62 -7.07 -7.74 17.30
N PRO A 63 -8.13 -8.50 17.66
CA PRO A 63 -8.32 -9.02 19.01
C PRO A 63 -7.16 -9.84 19.54
N TYR A 64 -6.45 -10.57 18.67
CA TYR A 64 -5.31 -11.42 19.05
C TYR A 64 -4.09 -10.66 19.61
N ILE A 65 -4.07 -9.33 19.51
CA ILE A 65 -3.11 -8.43 20.17
C ILE A 65 -3.78 -7.33 20.98
N GLY A 66 -5.10 -7.39 21.16
CA GLY A 66 -5.86 -6.45 22.00
C GLY A 66 -5.81 -4.99 21.51
N LYS A 67 -5.77 -4.75 20.19
CA LYS A 67 -5.60 -3.40 19.63
C LYS A 67 -6.72 -3.06 18.62
N TYR A 68 -7.15 -1.80 18.66
CA TYR A 68 -7.96 -1.14 17.63
C TYR A 68 -7.20 0.09 17.12
N VAL A 69 -7.18 0.33 15.82
CA VAL A 69 -6.42 1.43 15.23
C VAL A 69 -7.30 2.25 14.30
N ILE A 70 -7.15 3.57 14.41
CA ILE A 70 -7.72 4.53 13.46
C ILE A 70 -6.55 5.22 12.75
N ARG A 71 -6.46 5.04 11.43
CA ARG A 71 -5.57 5.81 10.57
C ARG A 71 -6.31 7.01 10.01
N ILE A 72 -5.70 8.16 10.11
CA ILE A 72 -6.18 9.42 9.53
C ILE A 72 -5.11 9.91 8.54
N ASP A 73 -5.51 10.11 7.29
CA ASP A 73 -4.66 10.63 6.21
C ASP A 73 -5.28 11.96 5.74
N SER A 74 -4.66 13.07 6.13
CA SER A 74 -5.14 14.44 5.94
C SER A 74 -4.26 15.16 4.92
N ASN A 75 -4.83 15.49 3.75
CA ASN A 75 -4.07 16.02 2.63
C ASN A 75 -4.77 17.20 1.98
N VAL A 76 -3.98 18.09 1.40
CA VAL A 76 -4.43 19.01 0.37
C VAL A 76 -3.97 18.47 -0.98
N THR A 77 -4.85 18.44 -1.95
CA THR A 77 -4.56 17.90 -3.28
C THR A 77 -4.87 18.92 -4.35
N ARG A 78 -4.17 18.82 -5.47
CA ARG A 78 -4.39 19.62 -6.68
C ARG A 78 -4.43 18.69 -7.89
N LYS A 79 -5.36 18.96 -8.81
CA LYS A 79 -5.35 18.31 -10.12
C LYS A 79 -4.38 19.06 -11.04
N ARG A 80 -3.40 18.39 -11.60
CA ARG A 80 -2.50 18.93 -12.62
C ARG A 80 -2.73 18.24 -13.96
N GLN A 81 -2.86 19.06 -15.00
CA GLN A 81 -2.79 18.57 -16.37
C GLN A 81 -1.34 18.38 -16.79
N GLN A 82 -1.06 17.26 -17.44
CA GLN A 82 0.24 16.95 -18.01
C GLN A 82 0.02 16.37 -19.43
N GLY A 83 0.00 17.26 -20.44
CA GLY A 83 -0.41 16.90 -21.79
C GLY A 83 -1.90 16.54 -21.83
N GLN A 84 -2.24 15.37 -22.36
CA GLN A 84 -3.62 14.86 -22.40
C GLN A 84 -4.03 14.14 -21.10
N SER A 85 -3.08 13.80 -20.23
CA SER A 85 -3.35 13.13 -18.96
C SER A 85 -3.48 14.10 -17.79
N SER A 86 -4.16 13.67 -16.74
CA SER A 86 -4.23 14.42 -15.48
C SER A 86 -3.72 13.56 -14.33
N ARG A 87 -3.10 14.20 -13.35
CA ARG A 87 -2.70 13.56 -12.10
C ARG A 87 -3.14 14.35 -10.89
N VAL A 88 -3.40 13.65 -9.80
CA VAL A 88 -3.62 14.27 -8.49
C VAL A 88 -2.27 14.40 -7.80
N GLU A 89 -1.90 15.62 -7.44
CA GLU A 89 -0.71 15.91 -6.66
C GLU A 89 -1.09 16.28 -5.23
N HIS A 90 -0.35 15.74 -4.26
CA HIS A 90 -0.43 16.22 -2.89
C HIS A 90 0.32 17.54 -2.75
N VAL A 91 -0.33 18.53 -2.14
CA VAL A 91 0.29 19.80 -1.79
C VAL A 91 0.86 19.69 -0.39
N PRO A 92 2.20 19.73 -0.24
CA PRO A 92 2.82 19.60 1.07
C PRO A 92 2.55 20.87 1.93
N PHE A 93 2.56 20.72 3.24
CA PHE A 93 2.56 21.82 4.18
C PHE A 93 3.97 22.09 4.73
N GLY A 94 4.20 23.31 5.23
CA GLY A 94 5.47 23.69 5.84
C GLY A 94 6.67 23.42 4.93
N ASN A 95 7.64 22.67 5.40
CA ASN A 95 8.88 22.36 4.70
C ASN A 95 8.78 21.12 3.78
N GLY A 96 7.65 20.89 3.15
CA GLY A 96 7.50 19.76 2.24
C GLY A 96 6.99 18.48 2.91
N SER A 97 6.25 18.61 4.01
CA SER A 97 5.72 17.50 4.80
C SER A 97 4.26 17.16 4.44
N TRP A 98 3.83 15.96 4.78
CA TRP A 98 2.45 15.47 4.69
C TRP A 98 1.99 14.94 6.04
N MET A 99 0.66 14.92 6.25
CA MET A 99 0.07 14.47 7.51
C MET A 99 -0.67 13.15 7.31
N GLY A 100 -0.13 12.11 7.91
CA GLY A 100 -0.81 10.85 8.13
C GLY A 100 -0.48 10.34 9.52
N THR A 101 -1.49 9.86 10.25
CA THR A 101 -1.34 9.48 11.65
C THR A 101 -2.17 8.27 12.02
N LEU A 102 -1.72 7.55 13.05
CA LEU A 102 -2.34 6.36 13.60
C LEU A 102 -2.58 6.55 15.10
N LEU A 103 -3.80 6.34 15.52
CA LEU A 103 -4.21 6.28 16.93
C LEU A 103 -4.45 4.81 17.29
N VAL A 104 -3.77 4.32 18.31
CA VAL A 104 -3.84 2.92 18.76
C VAL A 104 -4.55 2.86 20.11
N PHE A 105 -5.66 2.15 20.15
CA PHE A 105 -6.50 1.97 21.36
C PHE A 105 -6.39 0.53 21.88
N SER A 106 -6.53 0.37 23.19
CA SER A 106 -6.75 -0.93 23.82
C SER A 106 -8.19 -1.39 23.59
N THR A 107 -8.38 -2.63 23.14
CA THR A 107 -9.72 -3.23 23.08
C THR A 107 -10.18 -3.79 24.43
N GLU A 108 -9.33 -3.80 25.44
CA GLU A 108 -9.61 -4.29 26.79
C GLU A 108 -10.07 -3.15 27.72
N THR A 109 -9.39 -1.99 27.63
CA THR A 109 -9.63 -0.87 28.57
C THR A 109 -10.25 0.37 27.89
N GLY A 110 -10.24 0.45 26.56
CA GLY A 110 -10.64 1.63 25.81
C GLY A 110 -9.62 2.77 25.78
N GLU A 111 -8.48 2.63 26.47
CA GLU A 111 -7.46 3.65 26.57
C GLU A 111 -6.76 3.91 25.22
N LEU A 112 -6.39 5.17 24.99
CA LEU A 112 -5.44 5.53 23.92
C LEU A 112 -4.03 5.11 24.33
N LEU A 113 -3.51 4.07 23.69
CA LEU A 113 -2.22 3.46 24.01
C LEU A 113 -1.05 4.13 23.30
N GLY A 114 -1.27 4.62 22.07
CA GLY A 114 -0.20 5.19 21.27
C GLY A 114 -0.68 6.09 20.15
N TRP A 115 0.22 6.99 19.75
CA TRP A 115 0.04 7.89 18.61
C TRP A 115 1.34 7.90 17.80
N MET A 116 1.26 7.66 16.48
CA MET A 116 2.42 7.60 15.60
C MET A 116 2.10 8.10 14.19
N PRO A 117 3.10 8.63 13.44
CA PRO A 117 2.96 8.91 12.02
C PRO A 117 2.78 7.63 11.21
N ASP A 118 2.11 7.73 10.06
CA ASP A 118 1.91 6.59 9.18
C ASP A 118 3.00 6.42 8.10
N GLY A 119 3.84 7.41 7.86
CA GLY A 119 4.74 7.50 6.70
C GLY A 119 5.58 6.25 6.45
N TYR A 120 6.54 5.94 7.31
CA TYR A 120 7.40 4.77 7.18
C TYR A 120 6.59 3.47 7.29
N LEU A 121 5.66 3.41 8.24
CA LEU A 121 4.79 2.25 8.43
C LEU A 121 3.97 1.94 7.18
N GLN A 122 3.35 2.96 6.56
CA GLN A 122 2.54 2.78 5.36
C GLN A 122 3.38 2.24 4.19
N ARG A 123 4.57 2.79 3.96
CA ARG A 123 5.48 2.30 2.92
C ARG A 123 5.83 0.84 3.12
N THR A 124 6.24 0.50 4.35
CA THR A 124 6.68 -0.84 4.71
C THR A 124 5.52 -1.83 4.61
N ARG A 125 4.32 -1.47 5.10
CA ARG A 125 3.11 -2.29 5.00
C ARG A 125 2.70 -2.55 3.54
N VAL A 126 2.78 -1.55 2.66
CA VAL A 126 2.50 -1.74 1.23
C VAL A 126 3.50 -2.71 0.62
N GLY A 127 4.80 -2.49 0.79
CA GLY A 127 5.83 -3.38 0.28
C GLY A 127 5.70 -4.81 0.79
N ALA A 128 5.40 -4.97 2.08
CA ALA A 128 5.20 -6.27 2.71
C ALA A 128 3.97 -7.03 2.17
N LEU A 129 2.89 -6.32 1.85
CA LEU A 129 1.69 -6.93 1.25
C LEU A 129 2.01 -7.53 -0.13
N TYR A 130 2.73 -6.78 -0.97
CA TYR A 130 3.15 -7.27 -2.28
C TYR A 130 4.16 -8.41 -2.19
N ALA A 131 5.07 -8.32 -1.23
CA ALA A 131 6.00 -9.41 -0.93
C ALA A 131 5.26 -10.68 -0.54
N LEU A 132 4.28 -10.55 0.36
CA LEU A 132 3.46 -11.69 0.78
C LEU A 132 2.69 -12.30 -0.39
N ALA A 133 2.11 -11.48 -1.28
CA ALA A 133 1.45 -11.97 -2.49
C ALA A 133 2.45 -12.68 -3.42
N ALA A 134 3.62 -12.08 -3.67
CA ALA A 134 4.67 -12.66 -4.50
C ALA A 134 5.24 -13.98 -3.93
N ASP A 135 5.25 -14.15 -2.59
CA ASP A 135 5.67 -15.40 -1.95
C ASP A 135 4.84 -16.60 -2.40
N TYR A 136 3.57 -16.38 -2.71
CA TYR A 136 2.65 -17.40 -3.18
C TYR A 136 2.49 -17.45 -4.70
N LEU A 137 2.57 -16.29 -5.37
CA LEU A 137 2.19 -16.11 -6.77
C LEU A 137 3.38 -16.00 -7.72
N ALA A 138 4.53 -15.50 -7.29
CA ALA A 138 5.74 -15.48 -8.13
C ALA A 138 6.42 -16.85 -8.15
N ARG A 139 7.14 -17.15 -9.23
CA ARG A 139 7.96 -18.35 -9.31
C ARG A 139 8.98 -18.39 -8.16
N PRO A 140 9.30 -19.56 -7.58
CA PRO A 140 10.29 -19.67 -6.50
C PRO A 140 11.70 -19.22 -6.92
N ASP A 141 12.04 -19.38 -8.19
CA ASP A 141 13.31 -19.01 -8.82
C ASP A 141 13.32 -17.58 -9.42
N ALA A 142 12.31 -16.75 -9.12
CA ALA A 142 12.23 -15.39 -9.60
C ALA A 142 13.39 -14.52 -9.08
N GLU A 143 14.15 -13.90 -9.99
CA GLU A 143 15.35 -13.11 -9.69
C GLU A 143 15.33 -11.71 -10.35
N GLU A 144 14.55 -11.52 -11.42
CA GLU A 144 14.48 -10.26 -12.17
C GLU A 144 13.14 -9.54 -11.97
N VAL A 145 13.22 -8.24 -11.65
CA VAL A 145 12.03 -7.39 -11.47
C VAL A 145 11.99 -6.30 -12.53
N GLY A 146 10.86 -6.17 -13.21
CA GLY A 146 10.48 -5.01 -13.99
C GLY A 146 9.69 -4.03 -13.12
N LEU A 147 10.23 -2.84 -12.90
CA LEU A 147 9.64 -1.83 -12.03
C LEU A 147 9.16 -0.62 -12.83
N LEU A 148 7.88 -0.33 -12.79
CA LEU A 148 7.31 0.88 -13.38
C LEU A 148 7.01 1.88 -12.26
N GLY A 149 7.77 2.98 -12.25
CA GLY A 149 7.77 4.01 -11.20
C GLY A 149 9.08 4.08 -10.42
N SER A 150 9.44 5.29 -9.98
CA SER A 150 10.65 5.58 -9.19
C SER A 150 10.32 6.41 -7.94
N GLY A 151 9.17 6.12 -7.34
CA GLY A 151 8.68 6.83 -6.17
C GLY A 151 8.94 6.10 -4.86
N TRP A 152 8.41 6.68 -3.79
CA TRP A 152 8.49 6.16 -2.42
C TRP A 152 8.01 4.71 -2.30
N GLN A 153 6.88 4.39 -2.94
CA GLN A 153 6.32 3.04 -2.91
C GLN A 153 7.13 2.04 -3.76
N ALA A 154 7.71 2.50 -4.88
CA ALA A 154 8.54 1.65 -5.73
C ALA A 154 9.73 1.04 -4.97
N GLY A 155 10.44 1.86 -4.18
CA GLY A 155 11.51 1.35 -3.31
C GLY A 155 10.99 0.38 -2.24
N GLY A 156 9.83 0.64 -1.65
CA GLY A 156 9.19 -0.25 -0.69
C GLY A 156 8.86 -1.63 -1.26
N GLN A 157 8.40 -1.69 -2.51
CA GLN A 157 8.13 -2.97 -3.18
C GLN A 157 9.39 -3.81 -3.38
N ILE A 158 10.49 -3.21 -3.85
CA ILE A 158 11.75 -3.96 -4.03
C ILE A 158 12.28 -4.49 -2.69
N LEU A 159 12.24 -3.67 -1.63
CA LEU A 159 12.58 -4.11 -0.28
C LEU A 159 11.73 -5.31 0.17
N GLY A 160 10.44 -5.26 -0.10
CA GLY A 160 9.52 -6.36 0.21
C GLY A 160 9.84 -7.63 -0.58
N LEU A 161 9.96 -7.53 -1.91
CA LEU A 161 10.24 -8.67 -2.77
C LEU A 161 11.53 -9.41 -2.36
N ARG A 162 12.55 -8.68 -1.90
CA ARG A 162 13.79 -9.28 -1.40
C ARG A 162 13.64 -10.08 -0.12
N CYS A 163 12.57 -9.89 0.64
CA CYS A 163 12.29 -10.73 1.81
C CYS A 163 11.79 -12.14 1.42
N VAL A 164 11.30 -12.31 0.20
CA VAL A 164 10.64 -13.55 -0.24
C VAL A 164 11.28 -14.18 -1.48
N ARG A 165 12.12 -13.44 -2.20
CA ARG A 165 12.84 -13.91 -3.41
C ARG A 165 14.27 -13.40 -3.43
N THR A 166 15.15 -14.14 -4.10
CA THR A 166 16.56 -13.75 -4.29
C THR A 166 16.66 -12.81 -5.49
N ILE A 167 16.18 -11.58 -5.35
CA ILE A 167 16.22 -10.59 -6.42
C ILE A 167 17.66 -10.17 -6.68
N LYS A 168 18.10 -10.34 -7.93
CA LYS A 168 19.44 -10.00 -8.41
C LYS A 168 19.47 -8.76 -9.30
N LYS A 169 18.35 -8.51 -10.01
CA LYS A 169 18.28 -7.45 -11.00
C LYS A 169 16.93 -6.74 -11.01
N VAL A 170 16.98 -5.42 -11.14
CA VAL A 170 15.79 -4.56 -11.31
C VAL A 170 15.98 -3.69 -12.53
N ARG A 171 15.06 -3.76 -13.48
CA ARG A 171 14.94 -2.79 -14.58
C ARG A 171 13.84 -1.80 -14.21
N VAL A 172 14.18 -0.52 -14.13
CA VAL A 172 13.26 0.52 -13.70
C VAL A 172 12.98 1.51 -14.83
N PHE A 173 11.70 1.81 -15.02
CA PHE A 173 11.23 2.85 -15.92
C PHE A 173 10.41 3.89 -15.16
N SER A 174 10.63 5.16 -15.48
CA SER A 174 9.81 6.28 -15.04
C SER A 174 9.85 7.37 -16.08
N SER A 175 8.74 8.12 -16.25
CA SER A 175 8.65 9.22 -17.22
C SER A 175 9.61 10.40 -16.93
N ASN A 176 10.13 10.51 -15.69
CA ASN A 176 11.19 11.46 -15.35
C ASN A 176 12.52 10.71 -15.27
N THR A 177 13.34 10.87 -16.31
CA THR A 177 14.62 10.15 -16.49
C THR A 177 15.62 10.47 -15.39
N ASP A 178 15.77 11.73 -14.99
CA ASP A 178 16.74 12.14 -13.97
C ASP A 178 16.40 11.56 -12.60
N ARG A 179 15.10 11.57 -12.25
CA ARG A 179 14.62 10.96 -11.03
C ARG A 179 14.74 9.43 -11.07
N CYS A 180 14.51 8.83 -12.23
CA CYS A 180 14.68 7.41 -12.46
C CYS A 180 16.12 6.96 -12.26
N SER A 181 17.09 7.69 -12.82
CA SER A 181 18.51 7.41 -12.69
C SER A 181 18.98 7.51 -11.24
N ARG A 182 18.66 8.61 -10.56
CA ARG A 182 18.98 8.78 -9.13
C ARG A 182 18.38 7.67 -8.26
N PHE A 183 17.12 7.34 -8.48
CA PHE A 183 16.46 6.24 -7.78
C PHE A 183 17.19 4.90 -8.00
N ALA A 184 17.61 4.61 -9.24
CA ALA A 184 18.34 3.38 -9.56
C ALA A 184 19.69 3.32 -8.85
N GLU A 185 20.45 4.41 -8.87
CA GLU A 185 21.75 4.53 -8.19
C GLU A 185 21.61 4.35 -6.66
N GLU A 186 20.69 5.06 -6.04
CA GLU A 186 20.41 4.97 -4.60
C GLU A 186 19.99 3.55 -4.19
N LEU A 187 19.09 2.94 -4.98
CA LEU A 187 18.60 1.60 -4.69
C LEU A 187 19.70 0.55 -4.88
N GLN A 188 20.51 0.67 -5.94
CA GLN A 188 21.66 -0.21 -6.18
C GLN A 188 22.66 -0.12 -5.04
N ALA A 189 23.04 1.11 -4.64
CA ALA A 189 23.98 1.34 -3.55
C ALA A 189 23.47 0.76 -2.21
N SER A 190 22.18 0.92 -1.90
CA SER A 190 21.61 0.44 -0.65
C SER A 190 21.42 -1.08 -0.60
N LEU A 191 21.19 -1.72 -1.75
CA LEU A 191 20.81 -3.14 -1.79
C LEU A 191 21.91 -4.07 -2.28
N GLY A 192 22.96 -3.55 -2.93
CA GLY A 192 24.04 -4.35 -3.49
C GLY A 192 23.61 -5.28 -4.64
N ILE A 193 22.56 -4.91 -5.39
CA ILE A 193 22.05 -5.64 -6.56
C ILE A 193 22.10 -4.75 -7.80
N GLU A 194 22.02 -5.36 -8.97
CA GLU A 194 21.94 -4.60 -10.22
C GLU A 194 20.59 -3.85 -10.33
N VAL A 195 20.63 -2.52 -10.46
CA VAL A 195 19.45 -1.70 -10.73
C VAL A 195 19.73 -0.79 -11.93
N ARG A 196 18.99 -0.99 -13.02
CA ARG A 196 19.20 -0.24 -14.27
C ARG A 196 17.96 0.57 -14.65
N PRO A 197 18.09 1.87 -14.91
CA PRO A 197 17.09 2.61 -15.65
C PRO A 197 17.02 2.11 -17.09
N VAL A 198 15.81 2.01 -17.64
CA VAL A 198 15.57 1.61 -19.03
C VAL A 198 14.79 2.68 -19.78
N ALA A 199 14.87 2.64 -21.14
CA ALA A 199 14.31 3.69 -21.97
C ALA A 199 12.78 3.66 -22.08
N THR A 200 12.17 2.47 -22.00
CA THR A 200 10.72 2.31 -22.14
C THR A 200 10.12 1.41 -21.06
N ALA A 201 8.84 1.58 -20.81
CA ALA A 201 8.09 0.68 -19.91
C ALA A 201 8.15 -0.77 -20.40
N ARG A 202 8.12 -0.99 -21.72
CA ARG A 202 8.22 -2.32 -22.32
C ARG A 202 9.56 -2.98 -22.01
N ASP A 203 10.67 -2.24 -22.05
CA ASP A 203 12.00 -2.77 -21.71
C ASP A 203 12.08 -3.19 -20.24
N ALA A 204 11.36 -2.51 -19.36
CA ALA A 204 11.28 -2.92 -17.96
C ALA A 204 10.53 -4.24 -17.79
N VAL A 205 9.40 -4.42 -18.50
CA VAL A 205 8.52 -5.58 -18.38
C VAL A 205 9.09 -6.84 -19.06
N ALA A 206 9.72 -6.68 -20.22
CA ALA A 206 10.21 -7.81 -21.04
C ALA A 206 11.19 -8.69 -20.27
N ASN A 207 10.95 -10.01 -20.26
CA ASN A 207 11.78 -11.02 -19.58
C ASN A 207 11.93 -10.79 -18.04
N ALA A 208 11.04 -10.05 -17.40
CA ALA A 208 11.00 -9.96 -15.96
C ALA A 208 10.28 -11.18 -15.36
N ASP A 209 10.68 -11.64 -14.18
CA ASP A 209 9.93 -12.66 -13.44
C ASP A 209 8.75 -12.06 -12.70
N ILE A 210 8.98 -10.86 -12.17
CA ILE A 210 7.99 -10.07 -11.42
C ILE A 210 7.89 -8.69 -12.06
N VAL A 211 6.68 -8.24 -12.35
CA VAL A 211 6.39 -6.88 -12.82
C VAL A 211 5.66 -6.11 -11.72
N ALA A 212 6.28 -5.04 -11.24
CA ALA A 212 5.76 -4.21 -10.16
C ALA A 212 5.41 -2.81 -10.68
N LEU A 213 4.12 -2.44 -10.61
CA LEU A 213 3.65 -1.12 -10.96
C LEU A 213 3.48 -0.29 -9.68
N ALA A 214 4.18 0.84 -9.61
CA ALA A 214 4.19 1.73 -8.45
C ALA A 214 4.26 3.20 -8.87
N THR A 215 3.33 3.61 -9.71
CA THR A 215 3.27 4.97 -10.28
C THR A 215 2.15 5.78 -9.62
N ASN A 216 2.10 7.07 -9.94
CA ASN A 216 0.96 7.94 -9.65
C ASN A 216 0.14 8.27 -10.91
N ALA A 217 0.28 7.49 -11.97
CA ALA A 217 -0.46 7.67 -13.20
C ALA A 217 -1.96 7.44 -12.99
N ASN A 218 -2.79 8.23 -13.70
CA ASN A 218 -4.23 8.04 -13.77
C ASN A 218 -4.66 7.32 -15.07
N GLU A 219 -3.72 6.69 -15.74
CA GLU A 219 -3.89 5.92 -16.97
C GLU A 219 -3.00 4.70 -16.95
N LYS A 220 -3.29 3.72 -17.79
CA LYS A 220 -2.46 2.51 -17.89
C LYS A 220 -1.04 2.85 -18.29
N VAL A 221 -0.08 2.22 -17.63
CA VAL A 221 1.36 2.42 -17.88
C VAL A 221 2.01 1.26 -18.62
N MET A 222 1.26 0.19 -18.86
CA MET A 222 1.68 -0.97 -19.64
C MET A 222 0.48 -1.59 -20.38
N GLU A 223 0.75 -2.29 -21.47
CA GLU A 223 -0.25 -3.10 -22.17
C GLU A 223 -0.28 -4.52 -21.60
N SER A 224 -1.47 -5.09 -21.46
CA SER A 224 -1.61 -6.49 -20.99
C SER A 224 -0.92 -7.49 -21.92
N SER A 225 -0.84 -7.18 -23.22
CA SER A 225 -0.16 -8.00 -24.24
C SER A 225 1.37 -8.11 -24.04
N TRP A 226 1.95 -7.32 -23.14
CA TRP A 226 3.37 -7.45 -22.79
C TRP A 226 3.62 -8.52 -21.72
N VAL A 227 2.57 -9.03 -21.10
CA VAL A 227 2.68 -10.03 -20.04
C VAL A 227 3.08 -11.37 -20.60
N GLU A 228 4.23 -11.88 -20.19
CA GLU A 228 4.80 -13.13 -20.66
C GLU A 228 4.37 -14.31 -19.74
N PRO A 229 4.31 -15.54 -20.29
CA PRO A 229 4.05 -16.73 -19.48
C PRO A 229 5.04 -16.88 -18.31
N GLY A 230 4.50 -17.07 -17.12
CA GLY A 230 5.29 -17.27 -15.90
C GLY A 230 5.52 -15.99 -15.09
N GLN A 231 5.16 -14.82 -15.59
CA GLN A 231 5.28 -13.56 -14.87
C GLN A 231 4.26 -13.44 -13.73
N HIS A 232 4.68 -12.77 -12.67
CA HIS A 232 3.82 -12.27 -11.60
C HIS A 232 3.68 -10.76 -11.71
N LEU A 233 2.45 -10.25 -11.78
CA LEU A 233 2.16 -8.83 -11.83
C LEU A 233 1.63 -8.33 -10.50
N SER A 234 2.07 -7.14 -10.09
CA SER A 234 1.50 -6.39 -8.98
C SER A 234 1.30 -4.91 -9.34
N SER A 235 0.25 -4.28 -8.80
CA SER A 235 -0.07 -2.88 -9.08
C SER A 235 -0.52 -2.17 -7.81
N VAL A 236 0.03 -0.98 -7.53
CA VAL A 236 -0.36 -0.15 -6.37
C VAL A 236 -1.68 0.55 -6.63
N ARG A 237 -1.96 0.88 -7.89
CA ARG A 237 -3.17 1.58 -8.29
C ARG A 237 -3.84 0.84 -9.44
N PHE A 238 -5.17 0.70 -9.39
CA PHE A 238 -5.92 0.05 -10.46
C PHE A 238 -5.83 0.82 -11.80
N LEU A 239 -5.69 2.16 -11.77
CA LEU A 239 -5.61 2.99 -12.96
C LEU A 239 -4.33 2.78 -13.78
N GLU A 240 -3.26 2.30 -13.19
CA GLU A 240 -2.01 2.05 -13.88
C GLU A 240 -1.96 0.70 -14.63
N LEU A 241 -2.91 -0.17 -14.33
CA LEU A 241 -3.01 -1.49 -14.95
C LEU A 241 -3.94 -1.46 -16.18
N ASP A 242 -3.54 -2.13 -17.27
CA ASP A 242 -4.46 -2.38 -18.37
C ASP A 242 -5.60 -3.29 -17.87
N PRO A 243 -6.88 -2.89 -17.99
CA PRO A 243 -8.00 -3.71 -17.53
C PRO A 243 -8.01 -5.13 -18.10
N ARG A 244 -7.49 -5.33 -19.32
CA ARG A 244 -7.38 -6.66 -19.93
C ARG A 244 -6.43 -7.60 -19.19
N ALA A 245 -5.50 -7.08 -18.38
CA ALA A 245 -4.62 -7.92 -17.57
C ALA A 245 -5.39 -8.81 -16.57
N TYR A 246 -6.60 -8.39 -16.18
CA TYR A 246 -7.47 -9.21 -15.33
C TYR A 246 -8.00 -10.45 -16.06
N GLU A 247 -8.20 -10.37 -17.39
CA GLU A 247 -8.66 -11.48 -18.23
C GLU A 247 -7.49 -12.32 -18.75
N ASP A 248 -6.35 -11.68 -19.02
CA ASP A 248 -5.16 -12.29 -19.59
C ASP A 248 -4.31 -13.08 -18.59
N CYS A 249 -4.54 -12.88 -17.28
CA CYS A 249 -3.86 -13.62 -16.23
C CYS A 249 -4.63 -14.87 -15.82
N ASP A 250 -3.92 -15.99 -15.66
CA ASP A 250 -4.50 -17.29 -15.29
C ASP A 250 -5.01 -17.31 -13.85
N ARG A 251 -4.43 -16.45 -12.99
CA ARG A 251 -4.84 -16.30 -11.59
C ARG A 251 -4.81 -14.83 -11.17
N VAL A 252 -5.94 -14.37 -10.67
CA VAL A 252 -6.10 -13.03 -10.13
C VAL A 252 -6.51 -13.11 -8.66
N VAL A 253 -5.75 -12.45 -7.80
CA VAL A 253 -6.06 -12.32 -6.37
C VAL A 253 -6.34 -10.86 -6.09
N VAL A 254 -7.54 -10.55 -5.63
CA VAL A 254 -8.02 -9.20 -5.34
C VAL A 254 -8.21 -9.01 -3.84
N ASN A 255 -8.14 -7.79 -3.35
CA ASN A 255 -8.44 -7.53 -1.94
C ASN A 255 -9.89 -7.92 -1.61
N ARG A 256 -10.84 -7.55 -2.48
CA ARG A 256 -12.26 -7.90 -2.38
C ARG A 256 -12.86 -8.05 -3.78
N VAL A 257 -13.76 -9.01 -3.92
CA VAL A 257 -14.54 -9.21 -5.17
C VAL A 257 -15.55 -8.08 -5.37
N GLU A 258 -16.10 -7.56 -4.28
CA GLU A 258 -17.01 -6.41 -4.29
C GLU A 258 -16.31 -5.18 -3.67
N PRO A 259 -15.43 -4.51 -4.42
CA PRO A 259 -14.72 -3.35 -3.91
C PRO A 259 -15.63 -2.13 -3.91
N TRP A 260 -15.59 -1.36 -2.84
CA TRP A 260 -16.23 -0.05 -2.77
C TRP A 260 -15.50 0.90 -1.82
N ILE A 261 -15.59 2.19 -2.10
CA ILE A 261 -15.07 3.26 -1.27
C ILE A 261 -16.24 4.16 -0.91
N GLN A 262 -16.38 4.45 0.38
CA GLN A 262 -17.37 5.40 0.82
C GLN A 262 -16.83 6.82 0.69
N ASN A 263 -17.28 7.53 -0.34
CA ASN A 263 -16.90 8.90 -0.61
C ASN A 263 -17.98 9.86 -0.12
N HIS A 264 -17.55 10.93 0.52
CA HIS A 264 -18.40 12.03 0.98
C HIS A 264 -17.91 13.33 0.36
N TYR A 265 -18.82 14.06 -0.27
CA TYR A 265 -18.52 15.31 -0.96
C TYR A 265 -19.35 16.45 -0.38
N LEU A 266 -18.80 17.66 -0.40
CA LEU A 266 -19.56 18.86 -0.12
C LEU A 266 -20.20 19.38 -1.43
N GLY A 267 -21.49 19.08 -1.65
CA GLY A 267 -22.24 19.49 -2.83
C GLY A 267 -21.68 18.94 -4.14
N GLU A 268 -21.74 19.73 -5.20
CA GLU A 268 -21.25 19.39 -6.54
C GLU A 268 -19.76 19.70 -6.76
N LEU A 269 -19.09 20.23 -5.76
CA LEU A 269 -17.74 20.79 -5.86
C LEU A 269 -16.60 19.76 -5.82
N CYS A 270 -16.91 18.48 -5.76
CA CYS A 270 -15.89 17.44 -5.92
C CYS A 270 -15.48 17.30 -7.39
N PRO A 271 -14.19 17.07 -7.70
CA PRO A 271 -13.76 16.76 -9.06
C PRO A 271 -14.59 15.63 -9.69
N GLN A 272 -15.11 15.83 -10.90
CA GLN A 272 -16.04 14.89 -11.53
C GLN A 272 -15.40 13.51 -11.78
N ASP A 273 -14.12 13.48 -12.14
CA ASP A 273 -13.36 12.24 -12.31
C ASP A 273 -13.26 11.40 -11.03
N ILE A 274 -13.32 12.03 -9.85
CA ILE A 274 -13.37 11.30 -8.57
C ILE A 274 -14.78 10.74 -8.33
N LYS A 275 -15.82 11.51 -8.65
CA LYS A 275 -17.21 11.04 -8.55
C LYS A 275 -17.48 9.87 -9.50
N ASP A 276 -16.88 9.92 -10.69
CA ASP A 276 -17.09 8.95 -11.76
C ASP A 276 -16.15 7.75 -11.68
N ALA A 277 -15.12 7.82 -10.80
CA ALA A 277 -14.17 6.73 -10.64
C ALA A 277 -14.87 5.45 -10.16
N LYS A 278 -15.05 4.52 -11.08
CA LYS A 278 -15.55 3.17 -10.79
C LYS A 278 -14.39 2.20 -10.83
N LEU A 279 -14.31 1.38 -9.81
CA LEU A 279 -13.40 0.23 -9.85
C LEU A 279 -13.92 -0.77 -10.87
N PRO A 280 -13.04 -1.36 -11.69
CA PRO A 280 -13.45 -2.45 -12.54
C PRO A 280 -13.98 -3.59 -11.66
N PRO A 281 -15.02 -4.29 -12.09
CA PRO A 281 -15.47 -5.48 -11.38
C PRO A 281 -14.34 -6.51 -11.36
N ALA A 282 -14.23 -7.25 -10.27
CA ALA A 282 -13.30 -8.37 -10.23
C ALA A 282 -13.69 -9.39 -11.33
N PRO A 283 -12.70 -9.97 -12.05
CA PRO A 283 -12.99 -10.92 -13.10
C PRO A 283 -13.63 -12.20 -12.50
N PRO A 284 -14.41 -12.92 -13.30
CA PRO A 284 -14.91 -14.24 -12.90
C PRO A 284 -13.76 -15.15 -12.44
N GLY A 285 -13.90 -15.76 -11.27
CA GLY A 285 -12.86 -16.63 -10.70
C GLY A 285 -11.75 -15.93 -9.94
N ALA A 286 -11.79 -14.60 -9.78
CA ALA A 286 -10.89 -13.89 -8.87
C ALA A 286 -11.05 -14.38 -7.44
N ILE A 287 -9.94 -14.50 -6.72
CA ILE A 287 -9.89 -15.01 -5.34
C ILE A 287 -9.69 -13.81 -4.40
N GLU A 288 -10.49 -13.71 -3.34
CA GLU A 288 -10.25 -12.70 -2.31
C GLU A 288 -8.98 -13.00 -1.51
N ALA A 289 -8.20 -11.97 -1.21
CA ALA A 289 -6.92 -12.08 -0.52
C ALA A 289 -7.04 -12.83 0.82
N ARG A 290 -8.08 -12.56 1.61
CA ARG A 290 -8.33 -13.26 2.88
C ARG A 290 -8.44 -14.78 2.70
N GLU A 291 -9.14 -15.23 1.68
CA GLU A 291 -9.32 -16.65 1.40
C GLU A 291 -8.07 -17.26 0.77
N PHE A 292 -7.44 -16.50 -0.14
CA PHE A 292 -6.19 -16.89 -0.78
C PHE A 292 -5.09 -17.18 0.23
N PHE A 293 -4.84 -16.26 1.17
CA PHE A 293 -3.80 -16.42 2.19
C PHE A 293 -4.18 -17.46 3.25
N ARG A 294 -5.47 -17.53 3.64
CA ARG A 294 -5.97 -18.54 4.57
C ARG A 294 -5.74 -19.96 4.05
N GLN A 295 -6.05 -20.20 2.78
CA GLN A 295 -5.86 -21.50 2.14
C GLN A 295 -4.42 -21.74 1.69
N ARG A 296 -3.54 -20.75 1.79
CA ARG A 296 -2.15 -20.81 1.33
C ARG A 296 -2.03 -21.29 -0.13
N ILE A 297 -2.91 -20.73 -0.98
CA ILE A 297 -2.97 -21.10 -2.41
C ILE A 297 -1.69 -20.63 -3.08
N LYS A 298 -0.95 -21.56 -3.67
CA LYS A 298 0.27 -21.26 -4.44
C LYS A 298 -0.01 -21.34 -5.93
N ARG A 299 0.86 -20.72 -6.73
CA ARG A 299 0.85 -20.93 -8.17
C ARG A 299 0.98 -22.42 -8.50
N THR A 300 0.38 -22.84 -9.61
CA THR A 300 0.30 -24.25 -10.00
C THR A 300 1.30 -24.65 -11.08
N GLY A 301 1.80 -23.70 -11.86
CA GLY A 301 2.69 -23.99 -12.97
C GLY A 301 3.72 -22.91 -13.27
N ALA A 302 4.86 -23.29 -13.83
CA ALA A 302 5.94 -22.35 -14.17
C ALA A 302 5.53 -21.28 -15.19
N ARG A 303 4.56 -21.58 -16.05
CA ARG A 303 4.05 -20.67 -17.09
C ARG A 303 2.81 -19.87 -16.68
N GLU A 304 2.23 -20.13 -15.50
CA GLU A 304 1.06 -19.44 -15.00
C GLU A 304 1.32 -17.93 -14.88
N LYS A 305 0.48 -17.10 -15.47
CA LYS A 305 0.50 -15.64 -15.32
C LYS A 305 -0.37 -15.27 -14.12
N THR A 306 0.18 -14.56 -13.16
CA THR A 306 -0.52 -14.24 -11.92
C THR A 306 -0.58 -12.74 -11.68
N LEU A 307 -1.69 -12.25 -11.11
CA LEU A 307 -1.91 -10.84 -10.86
C LEU A 307 -2.39 -10.61 -9.43
N PHE A 308 -1.75 -9.66 -8.74
CA PHE A 308 -2.19 -9.12 -7.46
C PHE A 308 -2.32 -7.59 -7.57
N PRO A 309 -3.47 -7.06 -8.01
CA PRO A 309 -3.71 -5.63 -8.02
C PRO A 309 -4.09 -5.17 -6.62
N ASN A 310 -3.49 -4.06 -6.15
CA ASN A 310 -3.99 -3.40 -4.95
C ASN A 310 -5.05 -2.39 -5.37
N GLU A 311 -6.22 -2.89 -5.59
CA GLU A 311 -7.34 -2.07 -5.99
C GLU A 311 -7.63 -0.97 -4.97
N ALA A 312 -8.21 0.12 -5.46
CA ALA A 312 -8.62 1.24 -4.63
C ALA A 312 -9.65 0.88 -3.55
N SER A 313 -10.16 -0.34 -3.55
CA SER A 313 -11.09 -0.83 -2.53
C SER A 313 -10.52 -0.74 -1.12
N ASN A 314 -9.21 -0.85 -0.95
CA ASN A 314 -8.52 -0.66 0.33
C ASN A 314 -9.29 -1.21 1.56
N TYR A 315 -10.15 -2.20 1.32
CA TYR A 315 -11.12 -2.67 2.31
C TYR A 315 -10.43 -3.21 3.57
N GLN A 316 -9.34 -3.93 3.38
CA GLN A 316 -8.62 -4.60 4.48
C GLN A 316 -7.54 -3.73 5.13
N LEU A 317 -7.39 -2.49 4.72
CA LEU A 317 -6.28 -1.65 5.20
C LEU A 317 -6.40 -1.30 6.68
N GLY A 318 -7.60 -1.06 7.19
CA GLY A 318 -7.82 -0.75 8.60
C GLY A 318 -7.25 -1.82 9.52
N GLY A 319 -7.59 -3.09 9.26
CA GLY A 319 -7.06 -4.22 10.01
C GLY A 319 -5.55 -4.42 9.83
N GLN A 320 -5.02 -4.23 8.61
CA GLN A 320 -3.56 -4.28 8.38
C GLN A 320 -2.83 -3.19 9.17
N PHE A 321 -3.36 -1.96 9.20
CA PHE A 321 -2.81 -0.90 10.03
C PHE A 321 -2.88 -1.25 11.52
N ALA A 322 -3.97 -1.88 11.98
CA ALA A 322 -4.11 -2.31 13.36
C ALA A 322 -3.03 -3.36 13.74
N ALA A 323 -2.80 -4.34 12.88
CA ALA A 323 -1.78 -5.35 13.11
C ALA A 323 -0.37 -4.76 13.16
N VAL A 324 -0.01 -3.94 12.15
CA VAL A 324 1.36 -3.38 12.06
C VAL A 324 1.61 -2.30 13.10
N ALA A 325 0.67 -1.37 13.33
CA ALA A 325 0.83 -0.34 14.34
C ALA A 325 0.83 -0.91 15.77
N GLY A 326 0.04 -1.96 16.02
CA GLY A 326 0.08 -2.69 17.28
C GLY A 326 1.45 -3.32 17.53
N PHE A 327 2.01 -4.00 16.54
CA PHE A 327 3.37 -4.54 16.59
C PHE A 327 4.42 -3.46 16.86
N VAL A 328 4.36 -2.35 16.11
CA VAL A 328 5.29 -1.21 16.29
C VAL A 328 5.22 -0.66 17.71
N LEU A 329 4.00 -0.45 18.23
CA LEU A 329 3.81 0.08 19.58
C LEU A 329 4.42 -0.83 20.65
N ASP A 330 4.17 -2.14 20.56
CA ASP A 330 4.68 -3.10 21.54
C ASP A 330 6.22 -3.18 21.47
N ARG A 331 6.80 -3.24 20.26
CA ARG A 331 8.25 -3.22 20.07
C ARG A 331 8.92 -1.92 20.52
N ALA A 332 8.27 -0.78 20.31
CA ALA A 332 8.80 0.50 20.79
C ALA A 332 8.84 0.56 22.32
N ARG A 333 7.81 0.04 23.00
CA ARG A 333 7.80 -0.10 24.46
C ARG A 333 8.91 -1.01 24.97
N GLU A 334 9.08 -2.18 24.36
CA GLU A 334 10.16 -3.12 24.71
C GLU A 334 11.54 -2.49 24.59
N LYS A 335 11.75 -1.62 23.61
CA LYS A 335 13.02 -0.94 23.35
C LYS A 335 13.16 0.40 24.07
N GLY A 336 12.17 0.85 24.82
CA GLY A 336 12.18 2.14 25.51
C GLY A 336 12.24 3.33 24.55
N LEU A 337 11.63 3.22 23.36
CA LEU A 337 11.58 4.29 22.36
C LEU A 337 10.28 5.09 22.47
N GLY A 338 10.32 6.32 21.95
CA GLY A 338 9.20 7.24 21.99
C GLY A 338 9.18 8.14 23.22
N ARG A 339 8.07 8.84 23.40
CA ARG A 339 7.84 9.75 24.52
C ARG A 339 6.53 9.39 25.22
N ASP A 340 6.58 9.15 26.50
CA ASP A 340 5.38 8.98 27.31
C ASP A 340 4.65 10.30 27.50
N LEU A 341 3.33 10.29 27.23
CA LEU A 341 2.42 11.37 27.54
C LEU A 341 1.38 10.89 28.55
N PRO A 342 0.99 11.75 29.51
CA PRO A 342 -0.06 11.42 30.46
C PRO A 342 -1.37 11.12 29.74
N VAL A 343 -1.93 9.94 29.94
CA VAL A 343 -3.20 9.55 29.28
C VAL A 343 -4.38 10.35 29.79
N GLU A 344 -4.31 10.81 31.04
CA GLU A 344 -5.30 11.67 31.70
C GLU A 344 -5.53 13.01 30.99
N TRP A 345 -4.60 13.46 30.14
CA TRP A 345 -4.83 14.65 29.31
C TRP A 345 -5.89 14.42 28.24
N PHE A 346 -6.16 13.18 27.90
CA PHE A 346 -7.11 12.75 26.85
C PHE A 346 -8.34 12.06 27.44
N ALA A 347 -8.33 11.79 28.77
CA ALA A 347 -9.42 11.12 29.45
C ALA A 347 -10.45 12.14 29.97
N GLN A 348 -11.69 11.71 30.02
CA GLN A 348 -12.76 12.47 30.66
C GLN A 348 -12.96 11.96 32.10
N THR A 349 -13.10 12.87 33.03
CA THR A 349 -13.38 12.57 34.45
C THR A 349 -14.86 12.66 34.80
N LEU A 350 -15.69 13.20 33.89
CA LEU A 350 -17.14 13.31 34.07
C LEU A 350 -17.80 12.07 33.51
N LEU A 351 -18.67 11.47 34.28
CA LEU A 351 -19.56 10.43 33.77
C LEU A 351 -20.57 11.07 32.80
N PRO A 352 -20.85 10.39 31.65
CA PRO A 352 -21.84 10.87 30.69
C PRO A 352 -23.23 10.93 31.27
#